data_71f166399941549b0beacc6fefe10820
#
_entry.id   71f166399941549b0beacc6fefe10820
#
_cell.length_a   1.000
_cell.length_b   1.000
_cell.length_c   1.000
_cell.angle_alpha   90.00
_cell.angle_beta   90.00
_cell.angle_gamma   90.00
#
_symmetry.space_group_name_H-M   'P 1'
#
loop_
_entity.id
_entity.type
_entity.pdbx_description
1 polymer ?
#
loop_
_entity_poly.entity_id
_entity_poly.type
_entity_poly.pdbx_seq_one_letter_code
_entity_poly.pdbx_strand_id
1 'polypeptide(L)'
;VIGGWDVIADRLLPYLIRAFANGESAKIRYPDAVRPWQHVLDCLAGYLSVVDALLAGSGNEEWNFGPGEQGVVSVGEVADLAAAQWSALTGSPASWTTESGRHPYESQMLALDAAKAERELGWSNNLSVADAVDWTMRWHCAVIAGKTPRDETLDQIRDFHEQHD
;
A
#
# COMPACT_ATOMS: atom_id res chain seq x y z
N VAL A 1 -1.41 0.73 -5.31
CA VAL A 1 -2.19 0.21 -4.18
C VAL A 1 -1.45 -0.94 -3.54
N ILE A 2 -1.37 -0.95 -2.19
CA ILE A 2 -0.74 -1.98 -1.36
C ILE A 2 -1.74 -2.51 -0.34
N GLY A 3 -1.50 -3.69 0.23
CA GLY A 3 -2.40 -4.30 1.22
C GLY A 3 -2.17 -5.81 1.36
N GLY A 4 -3.00 -6.45 2.17
CA GLY A 4 -2.96 -7.89 2.35
C GLY A 4 -3.33 -8.67 1.09
N TRP A 5 -2.93 -9.95 1.04
CA TRP A 5 -3.19 -10.87 -0.06
C TRP A 5 -2.58 -10.51 -1.43
N ASP A 6 -1.76 -9.47 -1.52
CA ASP A 6 -0.98 -9.25 -2.74
C ASP A 6 0.19 -10.26 -2.77
N VAL A 7 0.16 -11.16 -3.72
CA VAL A 7 1.17 -12.25 -3.91
C VAL A 7 1.89 -12.13 -5.26
N ILE A 8 1.66 -11.05 -5.98
CA ILE A 8 2.26 -10.86 -7.31
C ILE A 8 3.77 -10.66 -7.17
N ALA A 9 4.52 -11.55 -7.82
CA ALA A 9 5.97 -11.67 -7.64
C ALA A 9 6.76 -10.38 -7.93
N ASP A 10 6.32 -9.62 -8.92
CA ASP A 10 7.03 -8.43 -9.42
C ASP A 10 6.61 -7.11 -8.74
N ARG A 11 5.73 -7.18 -7.73
CA ARG A 11 5.37 -6.00 -6.94
C ARG A 11 6.29 -5.85 -5.74
N LEU A 12 6.58 -4.59 -5.36
CA LEU A 12 7.57 -4.25 -4.35
C LEU A 12 7.34 -4.99 -3.02
N LEU A 13 6.19 -4.77 -2.35
CA LEU A 13 5.98 -5.34 -1.01
C LEU A 13 5.95 -6.88 -1.00
N PRO A 14 5.26 -7.59 -1.90
CA PRO A 14 5.37 -9.04 -2.00
C PRO A 14 6.80 -9.54 -2.23
N TYR A 15 7.57 -8.83 -3.03
CA TYR A 15 8.98 -9.15 -3.26
C TYR A 15 9.82 -8.98 -1.98
N LEU A 16 9.71 -7.82 -1.30
CA LEU A 16 10.41 -7.54 -0.05
C LEU A 16 10.09 -8.58 1.02
N ILE A 17 8.79 -8.85 1.24
CA ILE A 17 8.32 -9.82 2.23
C ILE A 17 8.92 -11.21 1.99
N ARG A 18 8.95 -11.67 0.73
CA ARG A 18 9.58 -12.96 0.40
C ARG A 18 11.08 -12.96 0.68
N ALA A 19 11.80 -11.91 0.30
CA ALA A 19 13.23 -11.79 0.58
C ALA A 19 13.49 -11.81 2.09
N PHE A 20 12.76 -11.01 2.86
CA PHE A 20 12.89 -10.93 4.31
C PHE A 20 12.54 -12.26 5.00
N ALA A 21 11.49 -12.94 4.57
CA ALA A 21 11.11 -14.26 5.09
C ALA A 21 12.17 -15.33 4.83
N ASN A 22 12.94 -15.21 3.75
CA ASN A 22 14.06 -16.09 3.45
C ASN A 22 15.39 -15.66 4.14
N GLY A 23 15.39 -14.54 4.88
CA GLY A 23 16.62 -13.97 5.46
C GLY A 23 17.56 -13.36 4.43
N GLU A 24 17.03 -12.97 3.27
CA GLU A 24 17.79 -12.39 2.16
C GLU A 24 17.68 -10.86 2.15
N SER A 25 18.74 -10.17 1.72
CA SER A 25 18.68 -8.75 1.40
C SER A 25 18.02 -8.56 0.05
N ALA A 26 16.92 -7.79 0.01
CA ALA A 26 16.20 -7.51 -1.23
C ALA A 26 17.02 -6.58 -2.16
N LYS A 27 16.83 -6.72 -3.48
CA LYS A 27 17.51 -5.90 -4.48
C LYS A 27 16.51 -5.04 -5.23
N ILE A 28 16.64 -3.73 -5.15
CA ILE A 28 15.73 -2.76 -5.76
C ILE A 28 16.42 -2.06 -6.92
N ARG A 29 15.79 -2.09 -8.10
CA ARG A 29 16.34 -1.51 -9.33
C ARG A 29 16.29 0.02 -9.35
N TYR A 30 15.18 0.60 -8.92
CA TYR A 30 14.92 2.05 -8.99
C TYR A 30 14.44 2.58 -7.64
N PRO A 31 15.30 2.66 -6.61
CA PRO A 31 14.88 3.11 -5.28
C PRO A 31 14.42 4.58 -5.26
N ASP A 32 14.93 5.41 -6.17
CA ASP A 32 14.57 6.84 -6.26
C ASP A 32 13.28 7.09 -7.07
N ALA A 33 12.71 6.06 -7.69
CA ALA A 33 11.47 6.20 -8.43
C ALA A 33 10.31 6.49 -7.47
N VAL A 34 9.52 7.51 -7.77
CA VAL A 34 8.42 8.00 -6.93
C VAL A 34 7.09 7.43 -7.41
N ARG A 35 6.27 6.93 -6.48
CA ARG A 35 4.97 6.30 -6.75
C ARG A 35 3.91 6.77 -5.76
N PRO A 36 2.64 6.77 -6.15
CA PRO A 36 1.52 7.04 -5.24
C PRO A 36 1.17 5.77 -4.47
N TRP A 37 1.57 5.72 -3.21
CA TRP A 37 1.33 4.57 -2.34
C TRP A 37 0.06 4.74 -1.54
N GLN A 38 -0.90 3.87 -1.75
CA GLN A 38 -2.20 3.90 -1.09
C GLN A 38 -2.57 2.52 -0.57
N HIS A 39 -3.18 2.45 0.62
CA HIS A 39 -3.73 1.20 1.11
C HIS A 39 -5.00 0.82 0.35
N VAL A 40 -5.20 -0.49 0.16
CA VAL A 40 -6.36 -1.01 -0.58
C VAL A 40 -7.69 -0.59 0.04
N LEU A 41 -7.78 -0.47 1.35
CA LEU A 41 -9.01 -0.07 2.04
C LEU A 41 -9.40 1.37 1.72
N ASP A 42 -8.46 2.31 1.62
CA ASP A 42 -8.73 3.67 1.15
C ASP A 42 -9.28 3.71 -0.28
N CYS A 43 -8.66 2.93 -1.16
CA CYS A 43 -9.11 2.83 -2.55
C CYS A 43 -10.54 2.25 -2.63
N LEU A 44 -10.82 1.19 -1.86
CA LEU A 44 -12.15 0.55 -1.81
C LEU A 44 -13.19 1.46 -1.15
N ALA A 45 -12.85 2.24 -0.13
CA ALA A 45 -13.73 3.26 0.44
C ALA A 45 -14.15 4.28 -0.64
N GLY A 46 -13.22 4.70 -1.51
CA GLY A 46 -13.53 5.53 -2.65
C GLY A 46 -14.52 4.88 -3.63
N TYR A 47 -14.37 3.59 -3.90
CA TYR A 47 -15.34 2.87 -4.76
C TYR A 47 -16.71 2.80 -4.14
N LEU A 48 -16.81 2.61 -2.81
CA LEU A 48 -18.09 2.64 -2.10
C LEU A 48 -18.74 4.03 -2.16
N SER A 49 -17.96 5.11 -2.03
CA SER A 49 -18.47 6.48 -2.20
C SER A 49 -19.05 6.71 -3.60
N VAL A 50 -18.48 6.12 -4.65
CA VAL A 50 -19.07 6.17 -6.00
C VAL A 50 -20.39 5.40 -6.04
N VAL A 51 -20.48 4.23 -5.40
CA VAL A 51 -21.73 3.46 -5.33
C VAL A 51 -22.82 4.26 -4.65
N ASP A 52 -22.51 4.92 -3.53
CA ASP A 52 -23.47 5.77 -2.81
C ASP A 52 -23.95 6.95 -3.67
N ALA A 53 -23.04 7.62 -4.38
CA ALA A 53 -23.38 8.69 -5.31
C ALA A 53 -24.28 8.19 -6.45
N LEU A 54 -24.00 7.02 -7.03
CA LEU A 54 -24.83 6.41 -8.06
C LEU A 54 -26.25 6.08 -7.55
N LEU A 55 -26.36 5.54 -6.36
CA LEU A 55 -27.65 5.25 -5.72
C LEU A 55 -28.44 6.53 -5.41
N ALA A 56 -27.73 7.63 -5.15
CA ALA A 56 -28.35 8.95 -4.96
C ALA A 56 -28.75 9.64 -6.29
N GLY A 57 -28.48 9.00 -7.44
CA GLY A 57 -28.83 9.55 -8.76
C GLY A 57 -27.76 10.48 -9.35
N SER A 58 -26.55 10.45 -8.80
CA SER A 58 -25.36 11.15 -9.29
C SER A 58 -24.23 10.13 -9.53
N GLY A 59 -23.00 10.58 -9.73
CA GLY A 59 -21.86 9.67 -9.73
C GLY A 59 -21.62 8.88 -11.02
N ASN A 60 -22.12 9.34 -12.17
CA ASN A 60 -21.89 8.74 -13.48
C ASN A 60 -20.67 9.34 -14.21
N GLU A 61 -19.71 9.82 -13.46
CA GLU A 61 -18.47 10.42 -13.95
C GLU A 61 -17.26 9.58 -13.53
N GLU A 62 -16.08 10.03 -13.90
CA GLU A 62 -14.80 9.38 -13.63
C GLU A 62 -14.07 10.10 -12.50
N TRP A 63 -13.55 9.33 -11.54
CA TRP A 63 -12.73 9.85 -10.42
C TRP A 63 -11.44 9.05 -10.28
N ASN A 64 -10.39 9.74 -9.85
CA ASN A 64 -9.17 9.10 -9.37
C ASN A 64 -9.20 9.05 -7.84
N PHE A 65 -8.70 7.94 -7.30
CA PHE A 65 -8.46 7.75 -5.88
C PHE A 65 -6.97 7.56 -5.67
N GLY A 66 -6.34 8.49 -4.97
CA GLY A 66 -4.90 8.48 -4.73
C GLY A 66 -4.55 9.01 -3.35
N PRO A 67 -3.32 8.80 -2.87
CA PRO A 67 -2.95 9.06 -1.48
C PRO A 67 -2.68 10.53 -1.15
N GLY A 68 -2.97 11.46 -2.07
CA GLY A 68 -2.58 12.86 -1.94
C GLY A 68 -1.05 13.06 -2.03
N GLU A 69 -0.58 14.29 -1.83
CA GLU A 69 0.85 14.63 -1.98
C GLU A 69 1.75 13.88 -1.00
N GLN A 70 1.29 13.67 0.23
CA GLN A 70 2.07 12.98 1.29
C GLN A 70 2.23 11.48 1.02
N GLY A 71 1.44 10.91 0.14
CA GLY A 71 1.54 9.51 -0.27
C GLY A 71 2.39 9.28 -1.51
N VAL A 72 2.98 10.35 -2.08
CA VAL A 72 3.84 10.29 -3.27
C VAL A 72 5.29 10.27 -2.81
N VAL A 73 5.79 9.08 -2.48
CA VAL A 73 7.15 8.88 -1.95
C VAL A 73 7.94 7.87 -2.78
N SER A 74 9.26 7.81 -2.56
CA SER A 74 10.13 6.92 -3.31
C SER A 74 9.93 5.44 -2.94
N VAL A 75 10.32 4.57 -3.86
CA VAL A 75 10.37 3.12 -3.65
C VAL A 75 11.31 2.76 -2.49
N GLY A 76 12.43 3.48 -2.35
CA GLY A 76 13.40 3.31 -1.25
C GLY A 76 12.79 3.62 0.11
N GLU A 77 12.06 4.74 0.23
CA GLU A 77 11.37 5.10 1.49
C GLU A 77 10.38 4.03 1.93
N VAL A 78 9.59 3.50 0.99
CA VAL A 78 8.65 2.39 1.29
C VAL A 78 9.41 1.12 1.68
N ALA A 79 10.54 0.83 1.05
CA ALA A 79 11.36 -0.33 1.40
C ALA A 79 12.01 -0.19 2.79
N ASP A 80 12.41 1.02 3.18
CA ASP A 80 12.92 1.31 4.53
C ASP A 80 11.84 1.10 5.59
N LEU A 81 10.62 1.62 5.34
CA LEU A 81 9.47 1.40 6.21
C LEU A 81 9.16 -0.10 6.35
N ALA A 82 9.12 -0.83 5.23
CA ALA A 82 8.84 -2.27 5.24
C ALA A 82 9.91 -3.07 6.01
N ALA A 83 11.20 -2.74 5.84
CA ALA A 83 12.29 -3.40 6.54
C ALA A 83 12.25 -3.13 8.06
N ALA A 84 11.94 -1.89 8.46
CA ALA A 84 11.76 -1.51 9.85
C ALA A 84 10.58 -2.26 10.49
N GLN A 85 9.42 -2.31 9.81
CA GLN A 85 8.24 -3.02 10.29
C GLN A 85 8.47 -4.53 10.37
N TRP A 86 9.10 -5.13 9.35
CA TRP A 86 9.47 -6.55 9.42
C TRP A 86 10.30 -6.86 10.66
N SER A 87 11.35 -6.05 10.91
CA SER A 87 12.23 -6.26 12.06
C SER A 87 11.51 -6.10 13.39
N ALA A 88 10.59 -5.13 13.48
CA ALA A 88 9.77 -4.91 14.68
C ALA A 88 8.79 -6.05 14.95
N LEU A 89 8.12 -6.56 13.91
CA LEU A 89 7.07 -7.58 14.02
C LEU A 89 7.64 -9.00 14.22
N THR A 90 8.79 -9.30 13.62
CA THR A 90 9.35 -10.67 13.61
C THR A 90 10.57 -10.85 14.51
N GLY A 91 11.22 -9.76 14.92
CA GLY A 91 12.51 -9.80 15.60
C GLY A 91 13.69 -10.16 14.70
N SER A 92 13.46 -10.39 13.40
CA SER A 92 14.50 -10.74 12.42
C SER A 92 14.95 -9.50 11.65
N PRO A 93 16.27 -9.33 11.40
CA PRO A 93 16.74 -8.20 10.61
C PRO A 93 16.27 -8.29 9.17
N ALA A 94 15.90 -7.16 8.59
CA ALA A 94 15.56 -7.04 7.18
C ALA A 94 16.38 -5.91 6.54
N SER A 95 16.76 -6.08 5.28
CA SER A 95 17.52 -5.07 4.54
C SER A 95 17.26 -5.16 3.04
N TRP A 96 17.61 -4.09 2.36
CA TRP A 96 17.63 -4.06 0.91
C TRP A 96 18.87 -3.31 0.40
N THR A 97 19.19 -3.49 -0.87
CA THR A 97 20.28 -2.80 -1.57
C THR A 97 19.83 -2.43 -2.97
N THR A 98 20.51 -1.46 -3.57
CA THR A 98 20.27 -1.12 -4.98
C THR A 98 20.85 -2.21 -5.88
N GLU A 99 20.02 -2.69 -6.81
CA GLU A 99 20.47 -3.62 -7.85
C GLU A 99 21.32 -2.88 -8.88
N SER A 100 22.57 -3.32 -9.05
CA SER A 100 23.48 -2.76 -10.03
C SER A 100 23.23 -3.32 -11.43
N GLY A 101 23.37 -2.48 -12.46
CA GLY A 101 23.25 -2.91 -13.86
C GLY A 101 22.44 -1.96 -14.72
N ARG A 102 22.25 -2.35 -16.00
CA ARG A 102 21.33 -1.66 -16.90
C ARG A 102 19.95 -2.30 -16.79
N HIS A 103 18.97 -1.49 -16.49
CA HIS A 103 17.57 -1.92 -16.40
C HIS A 103 16.73 -1.23 -17.50
N PRO A 104 15.60 -1.80 -17.92
CA PRO A 104 14.66 -1.12 -18.83
C PRO A 104 14.23 0.23 -18.24
N TYR A 105 13.93 1.20 -19.10
CA TYR A 105 13.44 2.50 -18.67
C TYR A 105 12.17 2.36 -17.83
N GLU A 106 12.13 3.02 -16.71
CA GLU A 106 10.96 3.16 -15.85
C GLU A 106 10.71 4.66 -15.56
N SER A 107 9.44 5.08 -15.55
CA SER A 107 9.07 6.45 -15.22
C SER A 107 9.61 6.82 -13.83
N GLN A 108 10.27 7.96 -13.74
CA GLN A 108 10.83 8.45 -12.47
C GLN A 108 9.73 8.87 -11.48
N MET A 109 8.60 9.35 -11.98
CA MET A 109 7.52 9.86 -11.15
C MET A 109 6.16 9.45 -11.73
N LEU A 110 5.29 8.99 -10.84
CA LEU A 110 3.86 8.80 -11.08
C LEU A 110 3.11 9.36 -9.87
N ALA A 111 2.12 10.20 -10.11
CA ALA A 111 1.21 10.72 -9.11
C ALA A 111 -0.23 10.66 -9.63
N LEU A 112 -1.20 10.67 -8.72
CA LEU A 112 -2.63 10.74 -9.02
C LEU A 112 -3.21 11.98 -8.36
N ASP A 113 -4.03 12.72 -9.11
CA ASP A 113 -4.82 13.82 -8.58
C ASP A 113 -6.20 13.32 -8.19
N ALA A 114 -6.47 13.31 -6.89
CA ALA A 114 -7.75 12.89 -6.29
C ALA A 114 -8.66 14.07 -5.90
N ALA A 115 -8.27 15.32 -6.16
CA ALA A 115 -8.99 16.50 -5.72
C ALA A 115 -10.47 16.54 -6.17
N LYS A 116 -10.79 15.93 -7.31
CA LYS A 116 -12.19 15.79 -7.76
C LYS A 116 -12.98 14.87 -6.85
N ALA A 117 -12.43 13.71 -6.47
CA ALA A 117 -13.08 12.76 -5.56
C ALA A 117 -13.28 13.36 -4.16
N GLU A 118 -12.28 14.08 -3.66
CA GLU A 118 -12.36 14.78 -2.37
C GLU A 118 -13.51 15.81 -2.37
N ARG A 119 -13.61 16.63 -3.41
CA ARG A 119 -14.59 17.70 -3.51
C ARG A 119 -16.02 17.20 -3.78
N GLU A 120 -16.17 16.19 -4.63
CA GLU A 120 -17.49 15.78 -5.16
C GLU A 120 -18.09 14.59 -4.43
N LEU A 121 -17.25 13.69 -3.91
CA LEU A 121 -17.68 12.50 -3.18
C LEU A 121 -17.45 12.62 -1.67
N GLY A 122 -16.75 13.66 -1.20
CA GLY A 122 -16.35 13.79 0.20
C GLY A 122 -15.34 12.71 0.64
N TRP A 123 -14.77 11.99 -0.31
CA TRP A 123 -13.78 10.96 -0.01
C TRP A 123 -12.41 11.60 0.33
N SER A 124 -11.69 10.97 1.23
CA SER A 124 -10.29 11.32 1.51
C SER A 124 -9.46 10.07 1.77
N ASN A 125 -8.16 10.17 1.51
CA ASN A 125 -7.24 9.11 1.90
C ASN A 125 -6.98 9.20 3.41
N ASN A 126 -7.23 8.14 4.14
CA ASN A 126 -7.16 8.12 5.61
C ASN A 126 -5.81 7.64 6.14
N LEU A 127 -5.22 6.61 5.51
CA LEU A 127 -3.97 6.03 5.96
C LEU A 127 -2.78 6.76 5.35
N SER A 128 -1.85 7.20 6.19
CA SER A 128 -0.54 7.67 5.72
C SER A 128 0.23 6.53 5.03
N VAL A 129 1.29 6.85 4.30
CA VAL A 129 2.17 5.81 3.71
C VAL A 129 2.75 4.89 4.78
N ALA A 130 3.14 5.45 5.92
CA ALA A 130 3.67 4.67 7.03
C ALA A 130 2.64 3.68 7.59
N ASP A 131 1.38 4.14 7.77
CA ASP A 131 0.29 3.29 8.23
C ASP A 131 -0.08 2.24 7.17
N ALA A 132 -0.14 2.63 5.90
CA ALA A 132 -0.43 1.71 4.80
C ALA A 132 0.60 0.58 4.69
N VAL A 133 1.89 0.90 4.89
CA VAL A 133 2.97 -0.10 4.95
C VAL A 133 2.86 -0.94 6.21
N ASP A 134 2.65 -0.32 7.38
CA ASP A 134 2.47 -1.05 8.66
C ASP A 134 1.33 -2.07 8.57
N TRP A 135 0.16 -1.65 8.11
CA TRP A 135 -1.00 -2.53 7.96
C TRP A 135 -0.74 -3.68 6.98
N THR A 136 -0.09 -3.38 5.86
CA THR A 136 0.30 -4.40 4.89
C THR A 136 1.27 -5.41 5.52
N MET A 137 2.30 -4.93 6.21
CA MET A 137 3.30 -5.80 6.85
C MET A 137 2.71 -6.64 7.97
N ARG A 138 1.85 -6.07 8.84
CA ARG A 138 1.11 -6.81 9.89
C ARG A 138 0.29 -7.94 9.29
N TRP A 139 -0.47 -7.66 8.23
CA TRP A 139 -1.27 -8.67 7.55
C TRP A 139 -0.42 -9.86 7.12
N HIS A 140 0.67 -9.60 6.41
CA HIS A 140 1.54 -10.66 5.90
C HIS A 140 2.27 -11.41 7.03
N CYS A 141 2.77 -10.71 8.03
CA CYS A 141 3.43 -11.34 9.18
C CYS A 141 2.45 -12.21 9.98
N ALA A 142 1.22 -11.77 10.20
CA ALA A 142 0.19 -12.55 10.89
C ALA A 142 -0.15 -13.83 10.13
N VAL A 143 -0.28 -13.76 8.80
CA VAL A 143 -0.55 -14.93 7.97
C VAL A 143 0.64 -15.90 7.94
N ILE A 144 1.86 -15.38 7.84
CA ILE A 144 3.09 -16.20 7.96
C ILE A 144 3.15 -16.90 9.33
N ALA A 145 2.70 -16.23 10.40
CA ALA A 145 2.61 -16.80 11.74
C ALA A 145 1.44 -17.78 11.94
N GLY A 146 0.62 -18.02 10.90
CA GLY A 146 -0.45 -19.02 10.91
C GLY A 146 -1.88 -18.49 11.11
N LYS A 147 -2.09 -17.16 11.18
CA LYS A 147 -3.44 -16.59 11.16
C LYS A 147 -4.09 -16.80 9.80
N THR A 148 -5.41 -17.05 9.76
CA THR A 148 -6.06 -17.22 8.46
C THR A 148 -6.12 -15.89 7.73
N PRO A 149 -5.87 -15.86 6.40
CA PRO A 149 -5.94 -14.62 5.61
C PRO A 149 -7.30 -13.91 5.73
N ARG A 150 -8.37 -14.69 5.80
CA ARG A 150 -9.73 -14.15 5.94
C ARG A 150 -9.92 -13.42 7.26
N ASP A 151 -9.48 -14.02 8.37
CA ASP A 151 -9.70 -13.43 9.70
C ASP A 151 -8.87 -12.15 9.83
N GLU A 152 -7.60 -12.16 9.39
CA GLU A 152 -6.77 -10.95 9.38
C GLU A 152 -7.37 -9.84 8.51
N THR A 153 -7.91 -10.18 7.34
CA THR A 153 -8.57 -9.20 6.47
C THR A 153 -9.81 -8.61 7.12
N LEU A 154 -10.65 -9.44 7.75
CA LEU A 154 -11.86 -8.96 8.43
C LEU A 154 -11.52 -8.09 9.64
N ASP A 155 -10.46 -8.40 10.38
CA ASP A 155 -9.99 -7.57 11.48
C ASP A 155 -9.55 -6.20 10.96
N GLN A 156 -8.72 -6.14 9.91
CA GLN A 156 -8.30 -4.87 9.32
C GLN A 156 -9.47 -4.04 8.76
N ILE A 157 -10.45 -4.67 8.13
CA ILE A 157 -11.66 -3.96 7.66
C ILE A 157 -12.42 -3.35 8.85
N ARG A 158 -12.55 -4.07 9.96
CA ARG A 158 -13.21 -3.57 11.17
C ARG A 158 -12.45 -2.41 11.77
N ASP A 159 -11.14 -2.56 11.94
CA ASP A 159 -10.28 -1.52 12.49
C ASP A 159 -10.29 -0.24 11.63
N PHE A 160 -10.30 -0.40 10.30
CA PHE A 160 -10.40 0.73 9.36
C PHE A 160 -11.71 1.48 9.53
N HIS A 161 -12.84 0.77 9.62
CA HIS A 161 -14.16 1.36 9.82
C HIS A 161 -14.26 2.08 11.18
N GLU A 162 -13.80 1.45 12.27
CA GLU A 162 -13.85 2.06 13.61
C GLU A 162 -12.99 3.33 13.76
N GLN A 163 -11.94 3.48 12.94
CA GLN A 163 -11.04 4.64 12.98
C GLN A 163 -11.51 5.80 12.11
N HIS A 164 -12.41 5.54 11.14
CA HIS A 164 -12.72 6.51 10.08
C HIS A 164 -14.24 6.74 9.87
N ASP A 165 -15.07 6.24 10.77
CA ASP A 165 -16.49 6.60 10.93
C ASP A 165 -16.61 7.77 11.94
#